data_3f86ef99ae92e2530fc18a1e5f539063
#
_entry.id   3f86ef99ae92e2530fc18a1e5f539063
#
_cell.length_a   1.000
_cell.length_b   1.000
_cell.length_c   1.000
_cell.angle_alpha   90.00
_cell.angle_beta   90.00
_cell.angle_gamma   90.00
#
_symmetry.space_group_name_H-M   'P 1'
#
loop_
_entity.id
_entity.type
_entity.pdbx_description
1 polymer ?
#
loop_
_entity_poly.entity_id
_entity_poly.type
_entity_poly.pdbx_seq_one_letter_code
_entity_poly.pdbx_strand_id
1 'polypeptide(L)'
;MVAPAEHAFAPYLKIIGKGPNMSRPFTQGEAQGAMRMIIAGDVEPEQLGAFLLLLRYRGEPPEELAGFIEAAREAIGETLPPVTPDIDWPSYADRHRQQPWFILSALLLAQHGTRIFMHGIKGEGDGYAPTRPALKALGIEPCATMA
;
A
#
# COMPACT_ATOMS: atom_id res chain seq x y z
N MET A 1 40.26 -14.51 6.69
CA MET A 1 39.25 -13.56 6.15
C MET A 1 37.93 -13.89 6.82
N VAL A 2 37.43 -13.03 7.71
CA VAL A 2 36.09 -13.20 8.32
C VAL A 2 35.09 -12.79 7.25
N ALA A 3 34.11 -13.67 6.94
CA ALA A 3 33.04 -13.31 6.05
C ALA A 3 32.31 -12.06 6.61
N PRO A 4 31.94 -11.08 5.77
CA PRO A 4 31.16 -9.95 6.23
C PRO A 4 29.87 -10.45 6.89
N ALA A 5 29.47 -9.81 7.99
CA ALA A 5 28.23 -10.15 8.67
C ALA A 5 27.08 -10.02 7.69
N GLU A 6 26.20 -11.02 7.67
CA GLU A 6 25.04 -11.02 6.80
C GLU A 6 24.09 -9.87 7.20
N HIS A 7 23.58 -9.11 6.22
CA HIS A 7 22.65 -8.02 6.47
C HIS A 7 21.35 -8.54 7.11
N ALA A 8 20.78 -7.79 8.04
CA ALA A 8 19.60 -8.21 8.81
C ALA A 8 18.35 -8.49 7.94
N PHE A 9 18.27 -7.91 6.74
CA PHE A 9 17.19 -8.15 5.78
C PHE A 9 17.38 -9.42 4.94
N ALA A 10 18.61 -9.96 4.84
CA ALA A 10 18.91 -11.12 3.99
C ALA A 10 18.07 -12.37 4.30
N PRO A 11 17.68 -12.69 5.55
CA PRO A 11 16.80 -13.81 5.85
C PRO A 11 15.46 -13.73 5.13
N TYR A 12 14.87 -12.54 4.99
CA TYR A 12 13.59 -12.36 4.28
C TYR A 12 13.74 -12.69 2.79
N LEU A 13 14.81 -12.23 2.14
CA LEU A 13 15.09 -12.59 0.76
C LEU A 13 15.29 -14.11 0.59
N LYS A 14 15.93 -14.77 1.54
CA LYS A 14 16.12 -16.22 1.52
C LYS A 14 14.82 -17.00 1.63
N ILE A 15 13.81 -16.47 2.32
CA ILE A 15 12.49 -17.12 2.40
C ILE A 15 11.83 -17.17 1.04
N ILE A 16 11.83 -16.05 0.30
CA ILE A 16 11.08 -15.91 -0.94
C ILE A 16 11.92 -16.14 -2.21
N GLY A 17 13.25 -16.17 -2.10
CA GLY A 17 14.18 -16.19 -3.23
C GLY A 17 14.87 -17.52 -3.51
N LYS A 18 14.50 -18.62 -2.86
CA LYS A 18 15.16 -19.94 -3.04
C LYS A 18 14.66 -20.75 -4.25
N GLY A 19 13.88 -20.13 -5.13
CA GLY A 19 13.31 -20.81 -6.28
C GLY A 19 12.02 -21.58 -5.97
N PRO A 20 11.39 -22.20 -6.99
CA PRO A 20 10.01 -22.68 -6.91
C PRO A 20 9.77 -23.79 -5.87
N ASN A 21 10.80 -24.57 -5.55
CA ASN A 21 10.65 -25.73 -4.67
C ASN A 21 11.04 -25.47 -3.20
N MET A 22 11.70 -24.33 -2.90
CA MET A 22 12.21 -24.05 -1.57
C MET A 22 11.78 -22.68 -1.04
N SER A 23 11.17 -21.87 -1.87
CA SER A 23 10.56 -20.61 -1.45
C SER A 23 9.18 -20.89 -0.86
N ARG A 24 8.83 -20.07 0.14
CA ARG A 24 7.49 -20.09 0.71
C ARG A 24 7.00 -18.65 0.92
N PRO A 25 5.71 -18.45 1.08
CA PRO A 25 5.17 -17.18 1.57
C PRO A 25 5.71 -16.85 2.97
N PHE A 26 5.73 -15.57 3.29
CA PHE A 26 5.94 -15.12 4.66
C PHE A 26 4.75 -15.50 5.53
N THR A 27 5.02 -15.75 6.79
CA THR A 27 4.00 -15.60 7.82
C THR A 27 3.67 -14.11 7.99
N GLN A 28 2.51 -13.79 8.57
CA GLN A 28 2.12 -12.41 8.86
C GLN A 28 3.20 -11.65 9.64
N GLY A 29 3.78 -12.27 10.68
CA GLY A 29 4.84 -11.66 11.47
C GLY A 29 6.15 -11.45 10.70
N GLU A 30 6.53 -12.36 9.79
CA GLU A 30 7.69 -12.18 8.92
C GLU A 30 7.47 -11.03 7.92
N ALA A 31 6.29 -10.95 7.32
CA ALA A 31 5.91 -9.86 6.42
C ALA A 31 5.92 -8.51 7.15
N GLN A 32 5.35 -8.46 8.36
CA GLN A 32 5.37 -7.27 9.21
C GLN A 32 6.81 -6.84 9.55
N GLY A 33 7.68 -7.78 9.94
CA GLY A 33 9.08 -7.52 10.24
C GLY A 33 9.85 -6.98 9.04
N ALA A 34 9.68 -7.58 7.86
CA ALA A 34 10.29 -7.11 6.62
C ALA A 34 9.85 -5.68 6.28
N MET A 35 8.54 -5.39 6.36
CA MET A 35 8.00 -4.07 6.05
C MET A 35 8.45 -3.00 7.05
N ARG A 36 8.58 -3.33 8.35
CA ARG A 36 9.14 -2.40 9.35
C ARG A 36 10.55 -1.97 8.98
N MET A 37 11.42 -2.89 8.58
CA MET A 37 12.77 -2.56 8.13
C MET A 37 12.77 -1.67 6.88
N ILE A 38 11.87 -1.96 5.92
CA ILE A 38 11.73 -1.13 4.70
C ILE A 38 11.31 0.29 5.06
N ILE A 39 10.30 0.44 5.92
CA ILE A 39 9.79 1.75 6.35
C ILE A 39 10.84 2.52 7.16
N ALA A 40 11.62 1.83 7.98
CA ALA A 40 12.72 2.42 8.75
C ALA A 40 13.91 2.85 7.87
N GLY A 41 13.98 2.40 6.62
CA GLY A 41 15.12 2.65 5.73
C GLY A 41 16.32 1.73 6.01
N ASP A 42 16.13 0.65 6.74
CA ASP A 42 17.18 -0.30 7.15
C ASP A 42 17.39 -1.41 6.10
N VAL A 43 17.20 -1.09 4.82
CA VAL A 43 17.30 -2.06 3.72
C VAL A 43 18.11 -1.45 2.58
N GLU A 44 19.11 -2.19 2.10
CA GLU A 44 19.88 -1.75 0.96
C GLU A 44 19.02 -1.69 -0.32
N PRO A 45 19.26 -0.71 -1.21
CA PRO A 45 18.46 -0.54 -2.44
C PRO A 45 18.36 -1.81 -3.30
N GLU A 46 19.44 -2.56 -3.41
CA GLU A 46 19.51 -3.81 -4.17
C GLU A 46 18.64 -4.90 -3.52
N GLN A 47 18.63 -4.96 -2.19
CA GLN A 47 17.80 -5.90 -1.45
C GLN A 47 16.32 -5.54 -1.58
N LEU A 48 15.99 -4.25 -1.51
CA LEU A 48 14.63 -3.76 -1.71
C LEU A 48 14.14 -4.08 -3.13
N GLY A 49 14.97 -3.81 -4.15
CA GLY A 49 14.65 -4.13 -5.54
C GLY A 49 14.39 -5.63 -5.75
N ALA A 50 15.25 -6.49 -5.21
CA ALA A 50 15.07 -7.94 -5.26
C ALA A 50 13.79 -8.40 -4.54
N PHE A 51 13.50 -7.84 -3.37
CA PHE A 51 12.31 -8.12 -2.58
C PHE A 51 11.04 -7.79 -3.37
N LEU A 52 10.93 -6.59 -3.91
CA LEU A 52 9.76 -6.13 -4.68
C LEU A 52 9.57 -6.97 -5.96
N LEU A 53 10.65 -7.29 -6.65
CA LEU A 53 10.59 -8.14 -7.84
C LEU A 53 10.08 -9.55 -7.52
N LEU A 54 10.58 -10.15 -6.44
CA LEU A 54 10.16 -11.49 -6.00
C LEU A 54 8.69 -11.50 -5.55
N LEU A 55 8.23 -10.49 -4.83
CA LEU A 55 6.82 -10.34 -4.47
C LEU A 55 5.96 -10.24 -5.74
N ARG A 56 6.31 -9.33 -6.65
CA ARG A 56 5.57 -9.14 -7.90
C ARG A 56 5.50 -10.39 -8.76
N TYR A 57 6.58 -11.16 -8.82
CA TYR A 57 6.63 -12.40 -9.60
C TYR A 57 5.77 -13.50 -9.00
N ARG A 58 5.77 -13.61 -7.68
CA ARG A 58 5.11 -14.70 -6.96
C ARG A 58 3.63 -14.41 -6.65
N GLY A 59 3.26 -13.15 -6.49
CA GLY A 59 2.01 -12.70 -5.90
C GLY A 59 2.03 -12.82 -4.36
N GLU A 60 1.25 -11.99 -3.70
CA GLU A 60 1.17 -11.89 -2.25
C GLU A 60 -0.10 -12.59 -1.74
N PRO A 61 0.00 -13.60 -0.84
CA PRO A 61 -1.17 -14.14 -0.17
C PRO A 61 -1.72 -13.18 0.91
N PRO A 62 -2.95 -13.38 1.37
CA PRO A 62 -3.61 -12.48 2.32
C PRO A 62 -2.83 -12.27 3.62
N GLU A 63 -2.14 -13.28 4.12
CA GLU A 63 -1.36 -13.21 5.36
C GLU A 63 -0.16 -12.26 5.22
N GLU A 64 0.50 -12.26 4.06
CA GLU A 64 1.59 -11.33 3.77
C GLU A 64 1.07 -9.89 3.70
N LEU A 65 -0.03 -9.68 2.99
CA LEU A 65 -0.67 -8.37 2.90
C LEU A 65 -1.10 -7.84 4.26
N ALA A 66 -1.65 -8.70 5.12
CA ALA A 66 -2.01 -8.35 6.48
C ALA A 66 -0.79 -7.85 7.27
N GLY A 67 0.34 -8.56 7.20
CA GLY A 67 1.58 -8.15 7.86
C GLY A 67 2.13 -6.82 7.34
N PHE A 68 2.10 -6.60 6.03
CA PHE A 68 2.53 -5.33 5.43
C PHE A 68 1.65 -4.16 5.87
N ILE A 69 0.32 -4.36 5.93
CA ILE A 69 -0.63 -3.35 6.38
C ILE A 69 -0.43 -3.03 7.85
N GLU A 70 -0.20 -4.03 8.71
CA GLU A 70 0.06 -3.81 10.13
C GLU A 70 1.30 -2.96 10.36
N ALA A 71 2.42 -3.28 9.70
CA ALA A 71 3.64 -2.47 9.78
C ALA A 71 3.43 -1.03 9.29
N ALA A 72 2.68 -0.85 8.20
CA ALA A 72 2.38 0.48 7.69
C ALA A 72 1.51 1.28 8.67
N ARG A 73 0.50 0.66 9.28
CA ARG A 73 -0.35 1.28 10.31
C ARG A 73 0.43 1.67 11.54
N GLU A 74 1.33 0.83 12.01
CA GLU A 74 2.24 1.15 13.13
C GLU A 74 3.10 2.38 12.82
N ALA A 75 3.64 2.47 11.61
CA ALA A 75 4.49 3.59 11.20
C ALA A 75 3.73 4.92 11.08
N ILE A 76 2.46 4.87 10.68
CA ILE A 76 1.58 6.05 10.63
C ILE A 76 1.24 6.52 12.06
N GLY A 77 1.18 5.57 13.02
CA GLY A 77 0.89 5.86 14.42
C GLY A 77 -0.51 6.43 14.64
N GLU A 78 -0.72 7.05 15.80
CA GLU A 78 -1.99 7.68 16.20
C GLU A 78 -2.23 9.06 15.54
N THR A 79 -1.50 9.39 14.48
CA THR A 79 -1.58 10.70 13.82
C THR A 79 -2.87 10.89 13.01
N LEU A 80 -3.61 9.82 12.75
CA LEU A 80 -4.93 9.92 12.12
C LEU A 80 -5.97 10.25 13.18
N PRO A 81 -6.82 11.27 12.96
CA PRO A 81 -7.94 11.52 13.85
C PRO A 81 -8.83 10.26 13.90
N PRO A 82 -9.54 10.01 15.01
CA PRO A 82 -10.40 8.84 15.15
C PRO A 82 -11.65 8.99 14.26
N VAL A 83 -11.45 8.99 12.96
CA VAL A 83 -12.53 8.91 11.98
C VAL A 83 -12.81 7.44 11.76
N THR A 84 -13.99 7.00 12.15
CA THR A 84 -14.45 5.65 11.86
C THR A 84 -15.40 5.71 10.66
N PRO A 85 -14.91 5.56 9.43
CA PRO A 85 -15.76 5.48 8.26
C PRO A 85 -16.51 4.15 8.27
N ASP A 86 -17.65 4.13 7.58
CA ASP A 86 -18.35 2.88 7.31
C ASP A 86 -17.69 2.13 6.15
N ILE A 87 -17.07 2.89 5.23
CA ILE A 87 -16.28 2.35 4.12
C ILE A 87 -14.95 3.13 4.01
N ASP A 88 -13.86 2.41 4.07
CA ASP A 88 -12.53 2.86 3.66
C ASP A 88 -12.31 2.47 2.19
N TRP A 89 -12.22 3.49 1.31
CA TRP A 89 -12.18 3.28 -0.14
C TRP A 89 -10.87 3.77 -0.73
N PRO A 90 -9.87 2.92 -0.90
CA PRO A 90 -8.64 3.27 -1.58
C PRO A 90 -8.88 3.46 -3.08
N SER A 91 -8.51 4.61 -3.61
CA SER A 91 -8.63 4.94 -5.04
C SER A 91 -7.26 5.02 -5.71
N TYR A 92 -6.57 3.90 -5.76
CA TYR A 92 -5.31 3.75 -6.47
C TYR A 92 -5.62 3.29 -7.89
N ALA A 93 -5.50 4.18 -8.86
CA ALA A 93 -5.91 3.91 -10.23
C ALA A 93 -4.91 3.00 -10.95
N ASP A 94 -5.24 1.73 -11.02
CA ASP A 94 -4.59 0.79 -11.96
C ASP A 94 -5.05 1.06 -13.42
N ARG A 95 -6.22 1.70 -13.60
CA ARG A 95 -6.83 2.01 -14.89
C ARG A 95 -6.94 3.52 -15.13
N HIS A 96 -5.83 4.19 -15.11
CA HIS A 96 -5.70 5.65 -15.24
C HIS A 96 -6.28 6.24 -16.56
N ARG A 97 -6.64 5.41 -17.54
CA ARG A 97 -7.30 5.86 -18.79
C ARG A 97 -8.82 5.82 -18.73
N GLN A 98 -9.42 5.35 -17.64
CA GLN A 98 -10.86 5.32 -17.48
C GLN A 98 -11.34 6.48 -16.60
N GLN A 99 -12.52 6.97 -16.89
CA GLN A 99 -13.17 7.97 -16.06
C GLN A 99 -13.46 7.35 -14.67
N PRO A 100 -13.32 8.11 -13.57
CA PRO A 100 -13.50 7.62 -12.22
C PRO A 100 -14.99 7.50 -11.85
N TRP A 101 -15.73 6.66 -12.55
CA TRP A 101 -17.18 6.47 -12.36
C TRP A 101 -17.55 5.99 -10.96
N PHE A 102 -16.62 5.35 -10.26
CA PHE A 102 -16.80 4.92 -8.88
C PHE A 102 -17.12 6.07 -7.91
N ILE A 103 -16.76 7.32 -8.25
CA ILE A 103 -17.12 8.51 -7.48
C ILE A 103 -18.64 8.63 -7.38
N LEU A 104 -19.38 8.35 -8.47
CA LEU A 104 -20.83 8.41 -8.45
C LEU A 104 -21.42 7.39 -7.49
N SER A 105 -20.84 6.19 -7.41
CA SER A 105 -21.25 5.18 -6.43
C SER A 105 -20.96 5.63 -5.00
N ALA A 106 -19.81 6.25 -4.76
CA ALA A 106 -19.46 6.80 -3.45
C ALA A 106 -20.43 7.92 -3.04
N LEU A 107 -20.77 8.82 -3.96
CA LEU A 107 -21.72 9.90 -3.70
C LEU A 107 -23.13 9.37 -3.41
N LEU A 108 -23.57 8.37 -4.16
CA LEU A 108 -24.88 7.74 -3.93
C LEU A 108 -24.94 7.11 -2.54
N LEU A 109 -23.91 6.37 -2.13
CA LEU A 109 -23.81 5.79 -0.80
C LEU A 109 -23.79 6.88 0.28
N ALA A 110 -23.04 7.97 0.07
CA ALA A 110 -22.97 9.08 1.01
C ALA A 110 -24.33 9.78 1.17
N GLN A 111 -25.10 9.95 0.08
CA GLN A 111 -26.48 10.47 0.14
C GLN A 111 -27.42 9.61 0.98
N HIS A 112 -27.14 8.31 1.09
CA HIS A 112 -27.87 7.38 1.94
C HIS A 112 -27.29 7.23 3.35
N GLY A 113 -26.41 8.15 3.75
CA GLY A 113 -25.89 8.23 5.12
C GLY A 113 -24.64 7.39 5.38
N THR A 114 -24.06 6.73 4.36
CA THR A 114 -22.81 5.98 4.52
C THR A 114 -21.61 6.94 4.58
N ARG A 115 -20.82 6.86 5.64
CA ARG A 115 -19.60 7.64 5.78
C ARG A 115 -18.46 6.97 5.01
N ILE A 116 -17.96 7.65 3.98
CA ILE A 116 -16.92 7.10 3.12
C ILE A 116 -15.64 7.90 3.32
N PHE A 117 -14.56 7.21 3.67
CA PHE A 117 -13.21 7.75 3.64
C PHE A 117 -12.53 7.31 2.36
N MET A 118 -12.34 8.24 1.44
CA MET A 118 -11.69 7.97 0.16
C MET A 118 -10.29 8.56 0.16
N HIS A 119 -9.29 7.73 -0.16
CA HIS A 119 -7.90 8.15 -0.24
C HIS A 119 -7.21 7.57 -1.47
N GLY A 120 -6.09 8.18 -1.89
CA GLY A 120 -5.33 7.75 -3.05
C GLY A 120 -4.15 8.67 -3.34
N ILE A 121 -3.37 8.32 -4.33
CA ILE A 121 -2.21 9.14 -4.74
C ILE A 121 -2.67 10.38 -5.52
N LYS A 122 -1.86 11.44 -5.49
CA LYS A 122 -1.93 12.51 -6.47
C LYS A 122 -1.43 11.95 -7.80
N GLY A 123 -2.31 11.77 -8.77
CA GLY A 123 -1.89 11.48 -10.14
C GLY A 123 -1.24 12.73 -10.76
N GLU A 124 -0.04 12.58 -11.27
CA GLU A 124 0.65 13.61 -12.07
C GLU A 124 0.96 13.01 -13.43
N GLY A 125 0.66 13.75 -14.51
CA GLY A 125 1.01 13.37 -15.88
C GLY A 125 -0.16 13.36 -16.86
N ASP A 126 0.19 13.45 -18.15
CA ASP A 126 -0.77 13.42 -19.26
C ASP A 126 -1.43 12.04 -19.38
N GLY A 127 -2.74 12.03 -19.50
CA GLY A 127 -3.53 10.80 -19.66
C GLY A 127 -4.06 10.21 -18.35
N TYR A 128 -3.80 10.83 -17.23
CA TYR A 128 -4.47 10.51 -15.98
C TYR A 128 -5.88 11.09 -15.96
N ALA A 129 -6.90 10.27 -15.62
CA ALA A 129 -8.21 10.77 -15.23
C ALA A 129 -8.29 10.78 -13.69
N PRO A 130 -7.68 11.77 -13.03
CA PRO A 130 -7.49 11.75 -11.60
C PRO A 130 -8.82 11.98 -10.88
N THR A 131 -9.02 11.24 -9.78
CA THR A 131 -10.17 11.38 -8.90
C THR A 131 -10.41 12.83 -8.45
N ARG A 132 -9.33 13.55 -8.12
CA ARG A 132 -9.42 14.93 -7.61
C ARG A 132 -10.04 15.93 -8.59
N PRO A 133 -9.64 16.05 -9.87
CA PRO A 133 -10.33 16.88 -10.83
C PRO A 133 -11.79 16.52 -11.05
N ALA A 134 -12.13 15.23 -11.01
CA ALA A 134 -13.52 14.79 -11.12
C ALA A 134 -14.36 15.23 -9.91
N LEU A 135 -13.83 15.09 -8.69
CA LEU A 135 -14.48 15.61 -7.48
C LEU A 135 -14.67 17.13 -7.57
N LYS A 136 -13.63 17.86 -7.99
CA LYS A 136 -13.70 19.32 -8.15
C LYS A 136 -14.76 19.73 -9.18
N ALA A 137 -14.86 19.01 -10.29
CA ALA A 137 -15.91 19.26 -11.30
C ALA A 137 -17.32 19.02 -10.74
N LEU A 138 -17.46 18.18 -9.71
CA LEU A 138 -18.70 17.94 -8.99
C LEU A 138 -18.89 18.89 -7.78
N GLY A 139 -18.02 19.90 -7.62
CA GLY A 139 -18.11 20.87 -6.53
C GLY A 139 -17.63 20.33 -5.18
N ILE A 140 -16.88 19.22 -5.15
CA ILE A 140 -16.36 18.60 -3.94
C ILE A 140 -14.87 18.90 -3.84
N GLU A 141 -14.48 19.67 -2.81
CA GLU A 141 -13.06 19.95 -2.54
C GLU A 141 -12.45 18.81 -1.72
N PRO A 142 -11.41 18.14 -2.23
CA PRO A 142 -10.65 17.15 -1.46
C PRO A 142 -9.92 17.81 -0.29
N CYS A 143 -9.83 17.11 0.83
CA CYS A 143 -9.01 17.56 1.96
C CYS A 143 -7.57 17.83 1.51
N ALA A 144 -7.00 18.95 1.94
CA ALA A 144 -5.62 19.33 1.61
C ALA A 144 -4.58 18.56 2.44
N THR A 145 -4.96 18.18 3.66
CA THR A 145 -4.13 17.45 4.62
C THR A 145 -4.96 16.34 5.26
N MET A 146 -4.28 15.43 5.95
CA MET A 146 -4.93 14.37 6.76
C MET A 146 -5.26 14.85 8.18
N ALA A 147 -5.00 16.10 8.48
CA ALA A 147 -5.29 16.72 9.77
C ALA A 147 -6.58 17.55 9.68
#